data_457f057220cff5931cad1ec4dcf0446f
#
_entry.id   457f057220cff5931cad1ec4dcf0446f
#
_cell.length_a   1.000
_cell.length_b   1.000
_cell.length_c   1.000
_cell.angle_alpha   90.00
_cell.angle_beta   90.00
_cell.angle_gamma   90.00
#
_symmetry.space_group_name_H-M   'P 1'
#
loop_
_entity.id
_entity.type
_entity.pdbx_description
1 polymer ?
#
loop_
_entity_poly.entity_id
_entity_poly.type
_entity_poly.pdbx_seq_one_letter_code
_entity_poly.pdbx_strand_id
1 'polypeptide(L)'
;MKATKLMKNAPSVISFAAIGGKKENEGPLGDYFDKINDDPYLSTDSFEKGESQLQKQAVLHALDKAALSPEDIDVLFGGDLLNQCVGTTYGVRAFEMPFLGIYGACSTMAEGLLLASLFVDNDLAKKAMAVTSSHFCTAERQYRFPLNYGGQRTPTSQWTATASGSLVVARSEEHTSELQSHA
;
A
#
# COMPACT_ATOMS: atom_id res chain seq x y z
N MET A 1 12.95 29.14 5.97
CA MET A 1 13.28 27.70 5.84
C MET A 1 12.86 27.27 4.45
N LYS A 2 13.75 26.69 3.63
CA LYS A 2 13.35 26.15 2.32
C LYS A 2 12.53 24.88 2.57
N ALA A 3 11.24 24.91 2.24
CA ALA A 3 10.33 23.80 2.43
C ALA A 3 10.58 22.63 1.46
N THR A 4 11.21 22.90 0.32
CA THR A 4 11.49 21.92 -0.74
C THR A 4 12.95 21.47 -0.66
N LYS A 5 13.17 20.15 -0.68
CA LYS A 5 14.49 19.53 -0.82
C LYS A 5 14.54 18.76 -2.14
N LEU A 6 15.63 18.94 -2.86
CA LEU A 6 15.91 18.14 -4.05
C LEU A 6 16.66 16.87 -3.63
N MET A 7 16.20 15.72 -4.09
CA MET A 7 16.85 14.43 -3.88
C MET A 7 18.07 14.31 -4.82
N LYS A 8 19.15 13.74 -4.33
CA LYS A 8 20.45 13.73 -5.04
C LYS A 8 20.56 12.57 -6.03
N ASN A 9 19.99 11.42 -5.67
CA ASN A 9 20.15 10.16 -6.40
C ASN A 9 18.92 9.78 -7.21
N ALA A 10 18.04 10.74 -7.50
CA ALA A 10 16.87 10.62 -8.35
C ALA A 10 16.05 9.33 -8.10
N PRO A 11 15.56 9.08 -6.85
CA PRO A 11 14.71 7.94 -6.58
C PRO A 11 13.46 7.98 -7.47
N SER A 12 13.13 6.87 -8.09
CA SER A 12 12.03 6.75 -9.03
C SER A 12 11.10 5.63 -8.63
N VAL A 13 9.79 5.81 -8.84
CA VAL A 13 8.82 4.72 -8.71
C VAL A 13 8.97 3.84 -9.94
N ILE A 14 9.48 2.63 -9.75
CA ILE A 14 9.73 1.67 -10.83
C ILE A 14 8.55 0.72 -11.06
N SER A 15 7.70 0.55 -10.05
CA SER A 15 6.48 -0.24 -10.15
C SER A 15 5.45 0.24 -9.14
N PHE A 16 4.19 -0.02 -9.43
CA PHE A 16 3.08 0.19 -8.51
C PHE A 16 1.93 -0.76 -8.83
N ALA A 17 1.08 -1.02 -7.83
CA ALA A 17 -0.15 -1.78 -7.99
C ALA A 17 -1.26 -1.21 -7.12
N ALA A 18 -2.49 -1.35 -7.59
CA ALA A 18 -3.70 -0.97 -6.89
C ALA A 18 -4.70 -2.14 -6.91
N ILE A 19 -5.15 -2.58 -5.75
CA ILE A 19 -6.12 -3.64 -5.58
C ILE A 19 -7.37 -3.03 -4.95
N GLY A 20 -8.51 -3.22 -5.57
CA GLY A 20 -9.79 -2.66 -5.12
C GLY A 20 -10.81 -3.70 -4.69
N GLY A 21 -11.79 -3.26 -3.92
CA GLY A 21 -13.00 -4.01 -3.61
C GLY A 21 -14.11 -3.77 -4.65
N LYS A 22 -15.21 -4.50 -4.49
CA LYS A 22 -16.37 -4.40 -5.38
C LYS A 22 -16.90 -2.97 -5.51
N LYS A 23 -16.96 -2.24 -4.39
CA LYS A 23 -17.53 -0.88 -4.37
C LYS A 23 -16.66 0.11 -5.14
N GLU A 24 -15.36 -0.04 -5.08
CA GLU A 24 -14.38 0.78 -5.79
C GLU A 24 -14.47 0.55 -7.31
N ASN A 25 -14.80 -0.67 -7.72
CA ASN A 25 -15.02 -1.02 -9.12
C ASN A 25 -16.24 -0.31 -9.74
N GLU A 26 -17.24 0.02 -8.93
CA GLU A 26 -18.43 0.77 -9.36
C GLU A 26 -18.13 2.27 -9.59
N GLY A 27 -16.97 2.73 -9.17
CA GLY A 27 -16.54 4.12 -9.27
C GLY A 27 -15.86 4.46 -10.60
N PRO A 28 -15.58 5.75 -10.84
CA PRO A 28 -14.99 6.22 -12.11
C PRO A 28 -13.53 5.73 -12.34
N LEU A 29 -12.89 5.19 -11.34
CA LEU A 29 -11.53 4.64 -11.40
C LEU A 29 -11.51 3.11 -11.36
N GLY A 30 -12.66 2.44 -11.49
CA GLY A 30 -12.75 0.97 -11.44
C GLY A 30 -11.81 0.26 -12.41
N ASP A 31 -11.75 0.72 -13.66
CA ASP A 31 -10.92 0.14 -14.72
C ASP A 31 -9.40 0.33 -14.52
N TYR A 32 -9.00 1.15 -13.55
CA TYR A 32 -7.57 1.43 -13.28
C TYR A 32 -6.98 0.54 -12.18
N PHE A 33 -7.80 -0.26 -11.50
CA PHE A 33 -7.29 -1.25 -10.54
C PHE A 33 -6.67 -2.43 -11.26
N ASP A 34 -5.54 -2.91 -10.77
CA ASP A 34 -4.88 -4.12 -11.27
C ASP A 34 -5.70 -5.38 -10.99
N LYS A 35 -6.45 -5.35 -9.90
CA LYS A 35 -7.34 -6.44 -9.51
C LYS A 35 -8.50 -5.92 -8.67
N ILE A 36 -9.68 -6.50 -8.90
CA ILE A 36 -10.87 -6.28 -8.08
C ILE A 36 -11.21 -7.57 -7.32
N ASN A 37 -11.59 -7.43 -6.07
CA ASN A 37 -12.09 -8.50 -5.23
C ASN A 37 -13.57 -8.22 -4.91
N ASP A 38 -14.48 -9.05 -5.41
CA ASP A 38 -15.91 -8.89 -5.17
C ASP A 38 -16.32 -9.35 -3.76
N ASP A 39 -15.58 -10.29 -3.19
CA ASP A 39 -15.79 -10.78 -1.83
C ASP A 39 -15.08 -9.87 -0.82
N PRO A 40 -15.81 -9.17 0.08
CA PRO A 40 -15.21 -8.29 1.07
C PRO A 40 -14.38 -9.05 2.13
N TYR A 41 -14.55 -10.34 2.25
CA TYR A 41 -13.74 -11.19 3.14
C TYR A 41 -12.46 -11.69 2.46
N LEU A 42 -12.35 -11.58 1.13
CA LEU A 42 -11.24 -12.13 0.36
C LEU A 42 -10.95 -13.61 0.71
N SER A 43 -12.03 -14.40 0.82
CA SER A 43 -12.00 -15.82 1.19
C SER A 43 -11.40 -16.10 2.58
N THR A 44 -11.46 -15.12 3.49
CA THR A 44 -11.08 -15.28 4.90
C THR A 44 -12.30 -15.26 5.82
N ASP A 45 -12.10 -15.39 7.11
CA ASP A 45 -13.15 -15.44 8.12
C ASP A 45 -13.41 -14.10 8.83
N SER A 46 -12.64 -13.05 8.50
CA SER A 46 -12.85 -11.70 9.04
C SER A 46 -12.42 -10.60 8.08
N PHE A 47 -12.98 -9.40 8.25
CA PHE A 47 -12.61 -8.24 7.45
C PHE A 47 -11.16 -7.79 7.67
N GLU A 48 -10.63 -7.96 8.88
CA GLU A 48 -9.25 -7.66 9.21
C GLU A 48 -8.27 -8.57 8.45
N LYS A 49 -8.59 -9.85 8.37
CA LYS A 49 -7.83 -10.80 7.53
C LYS A 49 -8.01 -10.49 6.05
N GLY A 50 -9.21 -10.10 5.63
CA GLY A 50 -9.47 -9.63 4.27
C GLY A 50 -8.60 -8.43 3.91
N GLU A 51 -8.48 -7.43 4.79
CA GLU A 51 -7.60 -6.28 4.60
C GLU A 51 -6.13 -6.69 4.48
N SER A 52 -5.67 -7.62 5.31
CA SER A 52 -4.32 -8.20 5.18
C SER A 52 -4.09 -8.88 3.83
N GLN A 53 -5.11 -9.56 3.27
CA GLN A 53 -5.03 -10.16 1.93
C GLN A 53 -4.99 -9.09 0.82
N LEU A 54 -5.69 -7.96 0.96
CA LEU A 54 -5.58 -6.84 0.02
C LEU A 54 -4.16 -6.34 -0.07
N GLN A 55 -3.50 -6.11 1.08
CA GLN A 55 -2.10 -5.68 1.11
C GLN A 55 -1.16 -6.71 0.49
N LYS A 56 -1.31 -7.98 0.86
CA LYS A 56 -0.53 -9.07 0.28
C LYS A 56 -0.64 -9.09 -1.24
N GLN A 57 -1.85 -8.95 -1.78
CA GLN A 57 -2.07 -8.89 -3.22
C GLN A 57 -1.39 -7.66 -3.85
N ALA A 58 -1.52 -6.47 -3.23
CA ALA A 58 -0.89 -5.26 -3.75
C ALA A 58 0.65 -5.37 -3.81
N VAL A 59 1.27 -5.93 -2.77
CA VAL A 59 2.71 -6.20 -2.75
C VAL A 59 3.10 -7.13 -3.89
N LEU A 60 2.43 -8.29 -4.01
CA LEU A 60 2.74 -9.28 -5.04
C LEU A 60 2.58 -8.72 -6.45
N HIS A 61 1.50 -7.98 -6.72
CA HIS A 61 1.30 -7.38 -8.04
C HIS A 61 2.34 -6.31 -8.37
N ALA A 62 2.77 -5.50 -7.39
CA ALA A 62 3.80 -4.51 -7.62
C ALA A 62 5.17 -5.17 -7.89
N LEU A 63 5.50 -6.24 -7.18
CA LEU A 63 6.72 -7.01 -7.42
C LEU A 63 6.70 -7.71 -8.79
N ASP A 64 5.59 -8.37 -9.14
CA ASP A 64 5.42 -9.06 -10.42
C ASP A 64 5.59 -8.11 -11.61
N LYS A 65 4.96 -6.93 -11.55
CA LYS A 65 5.10 -5.89 -12.60
C LYS A 65 6.54 -5.42 -12.80
N ALA A 66 7.37 -5.47 -11.77
CA ALA A 66 8.78 -5.11 -11.82
C ALA A 66 9.70 -6.31 -12.09
N ALA A 67 9.16 -7.52 -12.25
CA ALA A 67 9.91 -8.77 -12.29
C ALA A 67 10.87 -8.95 -11.09
N LEU A 68 10.41 -8.55 -9.89
CA LEU A 68 11.14 -8.63 -8.63
C LEU A 68 10.55 -9.70 -7.72
N SER A 69 11.41 -10.22 -6.84
CA SER A 69 11.02 -11.09 -5.73
C SER A 69 11.05 -10.33 -4.39
N PRO A 70 10.45 -10.85 -3.31
CA PRO A 70 10.52 -10.23 -1.99
C PRO A 70 11.95 -9.99 -1.50
N GLU A 71 12.88 -10.87 -1.84
CA GLU A 71 14.29 -10.80 -1.45
C GLU A 71 15.05 -9.63 -2.10
N ASP A 72 14.50 -9.05 -3.19
CA ASP A 72 15.06 -7.88 -3.86
C ASP A 72 14.76 -6.56 -3.14
N ILE A 73 13.88 -6.60 -2.12
CA ILE A 73 13.44 -5.42 -1.39
C ILE A 73 14.18 -5.32 -0.06
N ASP A 74 14.94 -4.25 0.10
CA ASP A 74 15.76 -4.01 1.31
C ASP A 74 14.91 -3.57 2.50
N VAL A 75 13.79 -2.85 2.25
CA VAL A 75 12.88 -2.37 3.30
C VAL A 75 11.49 -2.10 2.76
N LEU A 76 10.48 -2.44 3.55
CA LEU A 76 9.08 -2.13 3.28
C LEU A 76 8.53 -1.19 4.37
N PHE A 77 7.92 -0.08 3.94
CA PHE A 77 7.16 0.83 4.78
C PHE A 77 5.68 0.56 4.58
N GLY A 78 4.93 0.34 5.65
CA GLY A 78 3.53 0.01 5.48
C GLY A 78 2.67 0.42 6.64
N GLY A 79 1.40 0.64 6.34
CA GLY A 79 0.40 0.98 7.34
C GLY A 79 -1.02 0.81 6.85
N ASP A 80 -1.91 0.79 7.81
CA ASP A 80 -3.35 0.69 7.62
C ASP A 80 -4.07 1.59 8.64
N LEU A 81 -5.39 1.53 8.68
CA LEU A 81 -6.19 2.33 9.60
C LEU A 81 -6.43 1.65 10.96
N LEU A 82 -6.02 0.41 11.13
CA LEU A 82 -6.21 -0.34 12.37
C LEU A 82 -5.15 0.02 13.41
N ASN A 83 -5.49 -0.14 14.68
CA ASN A 83 -4.52 0.04 15.75
C ASN A 83 -3.30 -0.85 15.55
N GLN A 84 -2.11 -0.28 15.78
CA GLN A 84 -0.84 -1.00 15.73
C GLN A 84 -0.51 -1.61 14.36
N CYS A 85 -1.08 -1.09 13.28
CA CYS A 85 -0.87 -1.60 11.91
C CYS A 85 -1.13 -3.12 11.80
N VAL A 86 -2.23 -3.59 12.41
CA VAL A 86 -2.54 -5.03 12.48
C VAL A 86 -2.75 -5.61 11.09
N GLY A 87 -3.49 -4.92 10.22
CA GLY A 87 -3.72 -5.35 8.84
C GLY A 87 -2.41 -5.53 8.08
N THR A 88 -1.53 -4.54 8.18
CA THR A 88 -0.22 -4.54 7.51
C THR A 88 0.70 -5.62 8.06
N THR A 89 0.86 -5.69 9.38
CA THR A 89 1.74 -6.66 10.02
C THR A 89 1.43 -8.09 9.60
N TYR A 90 0.14 -8.46 9.57
CA TYR A 90 -0.27 -9.79 9.11
C TYR A 90 -0.21 -9.94 7.59
N GLY A 91 -0.43 -8.88 6.83
CA GLY A 91 -0.38 -8.90 5.36
C GLY A 91 1.02 -9.16 4.82
N VAL A 92 2.05 -8.53 5.43
CA VAL A 92 3.42 -8.56 4.91
C VAL A 92 4.33 -9.59 5.58
N ARG A 93 3.92 -10.21 6.71
CA ARG A 93 4.76 -11.14 7.48
C ARG A 93 5.31 -12.33 6.69
N ALA A 94 4.62 -12.72 5.61
CA ALA A 94 5.00 -13.88 4.81
C ALA A 94 6.14 -13.60 3.82
N PHE A 95 6.56 -12.34 3.68
CA PHE A 95 7.54 -11.94 2.68
C PHE A 95 8.99 -11.90 3.20
N GLU A 96 9.18 -12.03 4.52
CA GLU A 96 10.50 -11.99 5.17
C GLU A 96 11.31 -10.71 4.86
N MET A 97 10.64 -9.64 4.41
CA MET A 97 11.24 -8.33 4.18
C MET A 97 11.38 -7.54 5.50
N PRO A 98 12.46 -6.78 5.70
CA PRO A 98 12.52 -5.80 6.77
C PRO A 98 11.34 -4.84 6.69
N PHE A 99 10.53 -4.77 7.77
CA PHE A 99 9.28 -4.02 7.79
C PHE A 99 9.31 -2.90 8.83
N LEU A 100 8.94 -1.70 8.43
CA LEU A 100 8.72 -0.56 9.30
C LEU A 100 7.25 -0.12 9.20
N GLY A 101 6.51 -0.31 10.30
CA GLY A 101 5.12 0.14 10.42
C GLY A 101 5.04 1.66 10.58
N ILE A 102 4.20 2.29 9.77
CA ILE A 102 3.93 3.72 9.80
C ILE A 102 2.43 3.96 9.98
N TYR A 103 2.08 5.08 10.61
CA TYR A 103 0.68 5.39 10.91
C TYR A 103 0.40 6.89 10.72
N GLY A 104 -0.02 7.24 9.52
CA GLY A 104 -0.42 8.59 9.15
C GLY A 104 -1.88 8.69 8.68
N ALA A 105 -2.71 7.68 8.93
CA ALA A 105 -4.08 7.57 8.43
C ALA A 105 -4.13 7.85 6.91
N CYS A 106 -4.83 8.90 6.46
CA CYS A 106 -4.94 9.25 5.04
C CYS A 106 -3.61 9.65 4.38
N SER A 107 -2.58 9.98 5.15
CA SER A 107 -1.26 10.35 4.63
C SER A 107 -0.25 9.20 4.58
N THR A 108 -0.62 8.00 5.03
CA THR A 108 0.31 6.86 5.17
C THR A 108 1.02 6.50 3.85
N MET A 109 0.32 6.53 2.71
CA MET A 109 0.96 6.26 1.41
C MET A 109 2.00 7.34 1.06
N ALA A 110 1.67 8.61 1.27
CA ALA A 110 2.60 9.71 1.02
C ALA A 110 3.82 9.65 1.96
N GLU A 111 3.61 9.29 3.22
CA GLU A 111 4.66 9.05 4.21
C GLU A 111 5.56 7.88 3.79
N GLY A 112 4.97 6.76 3.40
CA GLY A 112 5.70 5.58 2.90
C GLY A 112 6.51 5.88 1.65
N LEU A 113 5.95 6.59 0.67
CA LEU A 113 6.66 7.02 -0.53
C LEU A 113 7.83 7.95 -0.18
N LEU A 114 7.61 8.91 0.73
CA LEU A 114 8.67 9.81 1.18
C LEU A 114 9.82 9.04 1.85
N LEU A 115 9.50 8.13 2.78
CA LEU A 115 10.51 7.33 3.48
C LEU A 115 11.25 6.40 2.51
N ALA A 116 10.56 5.68 1.63
CA ALA A 116 11.17 4.85 0.61
C ALA A 116 12.14 5.66 -0.27
N SER A 117 11.70 6.85 -0.72
CA SER A 117 12.53 7.73 -1.52
C SER A 117 13.76 8.25 -0.76
N LEU A 118 13.60 8.61 0.51
CA LEU A 118 14.73 9.05 1.35
C LEU A 118 15.73 7.92 1.61
N PHE A 119 15.28 6.69 1.81
CA PHE A 119 16.17 5.55 1.98
C PHE A 119 16.99 5.27 0.72
N VAL A 120 16.36 5.33 -0.45
CA VAL A 120 17.05 5.16 -1.73
C VAL A 120 17.99 6.34 -2.01
N ASP A 121 17.57 7.58 -1.73
CA ASP A 121 18.38 8.78 -1.96
C ASP A 121 19.65 8.82 -1.10
N ASN A 122 19.63 8.21 0.09
CA ASN A 122 20.73 8.21 1.03
C ASN A 122 21.50 6.88 1.10
N ASP A 123 21.35 5.99 0.12
CA ASP A 123 22.04 4.69 0.06
C ASP A 123 21.77 3.75 1.24
N LEU A 124 20.63 3.94 1.92
CA LEU A 124 20.18 3.05 2.99
C LEU A 124 19.44 1.82 2.43
N ALA A 125 18.94 1.92 1.21
CA ALA A 125 18.32 0.84 0.46
C ALA A 125 18.58 1.02 -1.04
N LYS A 126 18.72 -0.06 -1.79
CA LYS A 126 18.73 -0.06 -3.25
C LYS A 126 17.30 -0.02 -3.79
N LYS A 127 16.46 -0.89 -3.24
CA LYS A 127 15.02 -0.96 -3.54
C LYS A 127 14.23 -0.90 -2.24
N ALA A 128 13.34 0.07 -2.15
CA ALA A 128 12.44 0.24 -1.02
C ALA A 128 10.99 0.18 -1.49
N MET A 129 10.11 -0.34 -0.65
CA MET A 129 8.70 -0.52 -0.99
C MET A 129 7.81 0.23 -0.01
N ALA A 130 6.65 0.69 -0.48
CA ALA A 130 5.60 1.18 0.39
C ALA A 130 4.28 0.46 0.07
N VAL A 131 3.49 0.16 1.11
CA VAL A 131 2.16 -0.43 1.00
C VAL A 131 1.20 0.17 2.00
N THR A 132 -0.02 0.42 1.58
CA THR A 132 -1.09 0.85 2.47
C THR A 132 -2.40 0.19 2.09
N SER A 133 -3.29 0.10 3.06
CA SER A 133 -4.66 -0.38 2.84
C SER A 133 -5.67 0.37 3.67
N SER A 134 -6.91 0.19 3.29
CA SER A 134 -8.07 0.37 4.13
C SER A 134 -9.13 -0.64 3.75
N HIS A 135 -9.98 -1.00 4.70
CA HIS A 135 -11.17 -1.80 4.46
C HIS A 135 -12.36 -1.08 5.11
N PHE A 136 -13.44 -0.87 4.35
CA PHE A 136 -14.59 -0.15 4.83
C PHE A 136 -15.09 -0.66 6.20
N CYS A 137 -15.30 -1.97 6.33
CA CYS A 137 -15.87 -2.53 7.55
C CYS A 137 -14.93 -2.42 8.75
N THR A 138 -13.63 -2.60 8.58
CA THR A 138 -12.66 -2.46 9.66
C THR A 138 -12.51 -1.01 10.10
N ALA A 139 -12.45 -0.08 9.14
CA ALA A 139 -12.37 1.35 9.41
C ALA A 139 -13.64 1.88 10.10
N GLU A 140 -14.83 1.48 9.67
CA GLU A 140 -16.08 1.85 10.33
C GLU A 140 -16.12 1.34 11.78
N ARG A 141 -15.67 0.13 12.03
CA ARG A 141 -15.59 -0.46 13.37
C ARG A 141 -14.60 0.30 14.25
N GLN A 142 -13.48 0.73 13.69
CA GLN A 142 -12.42 1.45 14.41
C GLN A 142 -12.79 2.90 14.73
N TYR A 143 -13.41 3.61 13.79
CA TYR A 143 -13.58 5.06 13.87
C TYR A 143 -15.00 5.53 14.13
N ARG A 144 -16.01 4.70 13.85
CA ARG A 144 -17.41 5.03 14.14
C ARG A 144 -17.80 4.48 15.49
N PHE A 145 -17.42 5.16 16.54
CA PHE A 145 -17.74 4.79 17.91
C PHE A 145 -18.72 5.82 18.53
N PRO A 146 -19.73 5.38 19.30
CA PRO A 146 -20.08 3.97 19.56
C PRO A 146 -20.95 3.37 18.45
N LEU A 147 -20.57 2.22 17.94
CA LEU A 147 -21.35 1.45 16.93
C LEU A 147 -22.74 1.06 17.42
N ASN A 148 -22.90 0.92 18.74
CA ASN A 148 -24.15 0.49 19.38
C ASN A 148 -25.32 1.44 19.13
N TYR A 149 -25.07 2.70 18.77
CA TYR A 149 -26.15 3.64 18.42
C TYR A 149 -26.70 3.44 17.01
N GLY A 150 -26.08 2.60 16.21
CA GLY A 150 -26.60 2.22 14.89
C GLY A 150 -26.86 3.43 13.98
N GLY A 151 -26.08 4.49 14.11
CA GLY A 151 -26.29 5.73 13.38
C GLY A 151 -26.33 5.49 11.87
N GLN A 152 -27.45 5.84 11.23
CA GLN A 152 -27.57 5.76 9.80
C GLN A 152 -26.64 6.77 9.13
N ARG A 153 -25.94 6.37 8.07
CA ARG A 153 -25.11 7.28 7.29
C ARG A 153 -25.94 8.33 6.61
N THR A 154 -25.47 9.56 6.65
CA THR A 154 -26.07 10.64 5.84
C THR A 154 -25.72 10.45 4.36
N PRO A 155 -26.57 10.94 3.42
CA PRO A 155 -26.26 10.86 1.98
C PRO A 155 -24.94 11.53 1.58
N THR A 156 -24.45 12.49 2.40
CA THR A 156 -23.20 13.22 2.18
C THR A 156 -21.99 12.58 2.84
N SER A 157 -22.17 11.47 3.58
CA SER A 157 -21.03 10.77 4.19
C SER A 157 -20.14 10.12 3.14
N GLN A 158 -18.84 10.33 3.29
CA GLN A 158 -17.86 9.63 2.48
C GLN A 158 -17.69 8.18 2.95
N TRP A 159 -17.34 7.31 2.01
CA TRP A 159 -16.99 5.93 2.29
C TRP A 159 -15.50 5.78 2.46
N THR A 160 -15.09 5.00 3.46
CA THR A 160 -13.71 4.50 3.49
C THR A 160 -13.56 3.48 2.37
N ALA A 161 -12.57 3.63 1.53
CA ALA A 161 -12.31 2.70 0.44
C ALA A 161 -11.93 1.32 0.98
N THR A 162 -12.32 0.27 0.26
CA THR A 162 -11.80 -1.08 0.46
C THR A 162 -10.76 -1.33 -0.62
N ALA A 163 -9.54 -0.93 -0.34
CA ALA A 163 -8.47 -0.99 -1.33
C ALA A 163 -7.09 -1.08 -0.67
N SER A 164 -6.11 -1.51 -1.45
CA SER A 164 -4.69 -1.44 -1.10
C SER A 164 -3.88 -0.95 -2.28
N GLY A 165 -2.90 -0.10 -1.99
CA GLY A 165 -1.91 0.35 -2.95
C GLY A 165 -0.51 -0.02 -2.50
N SER A 166 0.35 -0.34 -3.47
CA SER A 166 1.76 -0.61 -3.22
C SER A 166 2.62 -0.01 -4.31
N LEU A 167 3.85 0.37 -3.97
CA LEU A 167 4.82 0.89 -4.93
C LEU A 167 6.25 0.48 -4.55
N VAL A 168 7.12 0.39 -5.56
CA VAL A 168 8.55 0.11 -5.41
C VAL A 168 9.33 1.33 -5.88
N VAL A 169 10.29 1.76 -5.09
CA VAL A 169 11.21 2.87 -5.38
C VAL A 169 12.63 2.32 -5.50
N ALA A 170 13.32 2.73 -6.56
CA ALA A 170 14.74 2.44 -6.79
C ALA A 170 15.42 3.64 -7.45
N ARG A 171 16.73 3.60 -7.65
CA ARG A 171 17.43 4.61 -8.44
C ARG A 171 17.04 4.52 -9.92
N SER A 172 16.91 5.67 -10.57
CA SER A 172 16.57 5.77 -11.98
C SER A 172 17.59 5.06 -12.90
N GLU A 173 18.86 5.08 -12.54
CA GLU A 173 19.94 4.49 -13.34
C GLU A 173 19.94 2.95 -13.32
N GLU A 174 19.57 2.33 -12.20
CA GLU A 174 19.50 0.87 -12.07
C GLU A 174 18.40 0.28 -12.97
N HIS A 175 17.29 0.99 -13.12
CA HIS A 175 16.20 0.55 -13.98
C HIS A 175 16.55 0.61 -15.48
N THR A 176 17.37 1.59 -15.89
CA THR A 176 17.77 1.76 -17.30
C THR A 176 18.74 0.67 -17.75
N SER A 177 19.62 0.20 -16.86
CA SER A 177 20.61 -0.83 -17.17
C SER A 177 20.00 -2.24 -17.31
N GLU A 178 18.96 -2.56 -16.53
CA GLU A 178 18.27 -3.84 -16.62
C GLU A 178 17.42 -3.97 -17.89
N LEU A 179 16.74 -2.89 -18.31
CA LEU A 179 15.99 -2.89 -19.59
C LEU A 179 16.89 -3.00 -20.81
N GLN A 180 18.13 -2.52 -20.76
CA GLN A 180 19.10 -2.65 -21.85
C GLN A 180 19.74 -4.05 -21.93
N SER A 181 19.74 -4.82 -20.85
CA SER A 181 20.28 -6.18 -20.84
C SER A 181 19.34 -7.24 -21.43
N HIS A 182 18.07 -6.90 -21.64
CA HIS A 182 17.04 -7.78 -22.23
C HIS A 182 16.66 -7.40 -23.68
N ALA A 183 17.35 -6.45 -24.28
CA ALA A 183 17.21 -6.06 -25.70
C ALA A 183 18.38 -6.58 -26.52
#